data_19819d3b4793d4db840927b7bb170521
#
_entry.id   19819d3b4793d4db840927b7bb170521
#
_cell.length_a   1.000
_cell.length_b   1.000
_cell.length_c   1.000
_cell.angle_alpha   90.00
_cell.angle_beta   90.00
_cell.angle_gamma   90.00
#
_symmetry.space_group_name_H-M   'P 1'
#
loop_
_entity.id
_entity.type
_entity.pdbx_description
1 polymer ?
#
loop_
_entity_poly.entity_id
_entity_poly.type
_entity_poly.pdbx_seq_one_letter_code
_entity_poly.pdbx_strand_id
1 'polypeptide(L)'
;MANPTSRVRGAGSPARRTMTAAARAAAKRARRPELPEHGRSAVSSPADEAPRQAEEPGYGRTVLVDAPDGVWDDPPEPSPEAAEEEPRESTRGWRFPRGRLLTAASAVLLVAGLVAAAVLGWQYREGQRADRARGEALDAARKAAPVVLSYDYRRLDRDFARARTHLTGDFRDEYGRTTKTVVGPTARKYHGVVKATVVEPAGGGARAASVVSASPDRAVVLLFVNQVTRSTQVTGSRVDLNRVRMTLTRTSGGWKVSGVDAL
;
A
#
# COMPACT_ATOMS: atom_id res chain seq x y z
N MET A 1 -6.33 27.94 -50.20
CA MET A 1 -5.26 27.02 -49.76
C MET A 1 -5.42 26.82 -48.25
N ALA A 2 -5.77 25.63 -47.86
CA ALA A 2 -6.23 25.27 -46.51
C ALA A 2 -5.06 25.06 -45.55
N ASN A 3 -5.21 25.57 -44.31
CA ASN A 3 -4.26 25.42 -43.22
C ASN A 3 -4.79 24.33 -42.27
N PRO A 4 -4.04 23.23 -41.99
CA PRO A 4 -4.50 22.22 -41.06
C PRO A 4 -4.08 22.57 -39.64
N THR A 5 -5.05 22.84 -38.76
CA THR A 5 -4.87 22.99 -37.33
C THR A 5 -4.68 21.64 -36.64
N SER A 6 -3.48 21.39 -36.20
CA SER A 6 -3.14 20.23 -35.33
C SER A 6 -3.74 20.40 -33.94
N ARG A 7 -4.75 19.59 -33.61
CA ARG A 7 -5.26 19.45 -32.23
C ARG A 7 -4.29 18.59 -31.42
N VAL A 8 -3.53 19.21 -30.53
CA VAL A 8 -2.79 18.53 -29.47
C VAL A 8 -3.77 18.11 -28.39
N ARG A 9 -4.03 16.81 -28.30
CA ARG A 9 -4.74 16.20 -27.15
C ARG A 9 -3.80 16.24 -25.94
N GLY A 10 -4.01 17.19 -25.03
CA GLY A 10 -3.34 17.22 -23.74
C GLY A 10 -3.84 16.10 -22.85
N ALA A 11 -2.98 15.11 -22.59
CA ALA A 11 -3.21 14.11 -21.54
C ALA A 11 -3.24 14.80 -20.18
N GLY A 12 -4.44 14.96 -19.60
CA GLY A 12 -4.62 15.55 -18.29
C GLY A 12 -3.99 14.71 -17.21
N SER A 13 -3.06 15.29 -16.45
CA SER A 13 -2.39 14.69 -15.30
C SER A 13 -3.38 14.10 -14.30
N PRO A 14 -3.14 12.91 -13.70
CA PRO A 14 -4.04 12.26 -12.74
C PRO A 14 -4.34 13.12 -11.50
N ALA A 15 -3.45 14.02 -11.11
CA ALA A 15 -3.66 14.97 -10.00
C ALA A 15 -4.83 15.96 -10.24
N ARG A 16 -5.10 16.33 -11.50
CA ARG A 16 -6.27 17.17 -11.82
C ARG A 16 -7.61 16.45 -11.60
N ARG A 17 -7.64 15.12 -11.65
CA ARG A 17 -8.89 14.35 -11.48
C ARG A 17 -9.33 14.25 -10.02
N THR A 18 -8.39 14.17 -9.08
CA THR A 18 -8.69 14.03 -7.64
C THR A 18 -9.23 15.29 -7.02
N MET A 19 -8.63 16.46 -7.33
CA MET A 19 -9.10 17.74 -6.82
C MET A 19 -10.47 18.14 -7.42
N THR A 20 -10.70 17.84 -8.69
CA THR A 20 -12.01 18.07 -9.34
C THR A 20 -13.10 17.17 -8.76
N ALA A 21 -12.74 15.95 -8.31
CA ALA A 21 -13.70 15.05 -7.66
C ALA A 21 -14.11 15.55 -6.27
N ALA A 22 -13.18 16.06 -5.48
CA ALA A 22 -13.46 16.65 -4.17
C ALA A 22 -14.34 17.91 -4.29
N ALA A 23 -14.04 18.78 -5.26
CA ALA A 23 -14.85 19.97 -5.54
C ALA A 23 -16.26 19.63 -6.05
N ARG A 24 -16.39 18.57 -6.89
CA ARG A 24 -17.69 18.06 -7.38
C ARG A 24 -18.49 17.38 -6.27
N ALA A 25 -17.85 16.65 -5.35
CA ALA A 25 -18.51 16.05 -4.20
C ALA A 25 -19.09 17.13 -3.26
N ALA A 26 -18.36 18.20 -3.03
CA ALA A 26 -18.84 19.35 -2.25
C ALA A 26 -20.03 20.06 -2.95
N ALA A 27 -19.94 20.25 -4.26
CA ALA A 27 -21.02 20.88 -5.05
C ALA A 27 -22.27 19.99 -5.16
N LYS A 28 -22.11 18.66 -5.24
CA LYS A 28 -23.24 17.70 -5.30
C LYS A 28 -23.98 17.62 -3.96
N ARG A 29 -23.27 17.74 -2.83
CA ARG A 29 -23.89 17.76 -1.49
C ARG A 29 -24.68 19.05 -1.25
N ALA A 30 -24.26 20.18 -1.79
CA ALA A 30 -24.97 21.44 -1.68
C ALA A 30 -26.30 21.50 -2.47
N ARG A 31 -26.54 20.54 -3.38
CA ARG A 31 -27.75 20.47 -4.21
C ARG A 31 -28.77 19.40 -3.80
N ARG A 32 -28.55 18.68 -2.68
CA ARG A 32 -29.51 17.64 -2.25
C ARG A 32 -30.58 18.30 -1.37
N PRO A 33 -31.86 18.30 -1.80
CA PRO A 33 -32.97 18.73 -0.94
C PRO A 33 -33.13 17.71 0.19
N GLU A 34 -33.40 18.23 1.38
CA GLU A 34 -33.76 17.44 2.54
C GLU A 34 -35.09 16.72 2.28
N LEU A 35 -35.09 15.38 2.40
CA LEU A 35 -36.30 14.57 2.50
C LEU A 35 -36.53 14.25 3.98
N PRO A 36 -37.80 14.33 4.46
CA PRO A 36 -38.11 14.19 5.88
C PRO A 36 -37.98 12.75 6.35
N GLU A 37 -37.58 12.63 7.61
CA GLU A 37 -37.53 11.38 8.38
C GLU A 37 -38.92 10.78 8.53
N HIS A 38 -39.09 9.50 8.22
CA HIS A 38 -40.17 8.67 8.74
C HIS A 38 -39.67 7.28 9.13
N GLY A 39 -39.87 6.95 10.40
CA GLY A 39 -40.43 5.67 10.79
C GLY A 39 -39.44 4.56 11.21
N ARG A 40 -39.42 4.36 12.49
CA ARG A 40 -39.06 3.14 13.22
C ARG A 40 -39.69 1.88 12.61
N SER A 41 -38.95 0.75 12.69
CA SER A 41 -39.42 -0.57 13.22
C SER A 41 -38.28 -1.55 13.02
N ALA A 42 -37.68 -2.08 14.07
CA ALA A 42 -38.06 -3.25 14.86
C ALA A 42 -37.69 -4.58 14.17
N VAL A 43 -36.63 -5.20 14.74
CA VAL A 43 -36.50 -6.61 15.15
C VAL A 43 -37.08 -7.70 14.25
N SER A 44 -36.19 -8.55 13.75
CA SER A 44 -36.36 -10.03 13.79
C SER A 44 -35.09 -10.74 13.33
N SER A 45 -34.45 -11.43 14.25
CA SER A 45 -33.69 -12.65 13.93
C SER A 45 -34.73 -13.77 13.72
N PRO A 46 -34.45 -14.73 12.86
CA PRO A 46 -34.22 -16.05 13.43
C PRO A 46 -33.03 -16.81 12.84
N ALA A 47 -32.61 -17.71 13.65
CA ALA A 47 -31.62 -18.72 13.60
C ALA A 47 -31.73 -19.73 12.43
N ASP A 48 -30.65 -20.50 12.33
CA ASP A 48 -30.51 -21.80 11.69
C ASP A 48 -30.23 -21.84 10.17
N GLU A 49 -28.97 -22.05 9.86
CA GLU A 49 -28.61 -23.05 8.87
C GLU A 49 -27.18 -23.59 9.11
N ALA A 50 -27.09 -24.91 9.15
CA ALA A 50 -25.97 -25.75 9.51
C ALA A 50 -24.76 -25.65 8.55
N PRO A 51 -23.56 -26.08 8.99
CA PRO A 51 -22.35 -25.96 8.19
C PRO A 51 -22.31 -27.01 7.08
N ARG A 52 -22.10 -26.56 5.85
CA ARG A 52 -21.75 -27.41 4.71
C ARG A 52 -20.34 -27.94 4.93
N GLN A 53 -20.25 -29.25 4.97
CA GLN A 53 -19.05 -30.07 5.00
C GLN A 53 -18.10 -29.69 3.86
N ALA A 54 -16.85 -29.41 4.20
CA ALA A 54 -15.76 -29.34 3.25
C ALA A 54 -15.48 -30.74 2.72
N GLU A 55 -15.55 -30.92 1.40
CA GLU A 55 -15.10 -32.12 0.72
C GLU A 55 -13.57 -32.16 0.75
N GLU A 56 -13.02 -33.20 1.37
CA GLU A 56 -11.61 -33.55 1.30
C GLU A 56 -11.25 -34.01 -0.12
N PRO A 57 -10.08 -33.63 -0.67
CA PRO A 57 -9.59 -34.19 -1.93
C PRO A 57 -9.09 -35.61 -1.70
N GLY A 58 -9.75 -36.59 -2.35
CA GLY A 58 -9.42 -37.99 -2.32
C GLY A 58 -8.00 -38.28 -2.80
N TYR A 59 -7.27 -38.99 -1.98
CA TYR A 59 -5.97 -39.56 -2.32
C TYR A 59 -6.12 -40.62 -3.40
N GLY A 60 -5.20 -40.58 -4.38
CA GLY A 60 -5.15 -41.41 -5.54
C GLY A 60 -5.14 -42.93 -5.24
N ARG A 61 -6.01 -43.59 -5.97
CA ARG A 61 -6.18 -45.02 -6.00
C ARG A 61 -4.92 -45.69 -6.60
N THR A 62 -4.21 -46.48 -5.80
CA THR A 62 -3.10 -47.34 -6.27
C THR A 62 -3.73 -48.40 -7.16
N VAL A 63 -3.35 -48.42 -8.42
CA VAL A 63 -3.67 -49.52 -9.34
C VAL A 63 -2.66 -50.64 -9.11
N LEU A 64 -3.12 -51.77 -8.57
CA LEU A 64 -2.35 -52.98 -8.60
C LEU A 64 -2.29 -53.43 -10.06
N VAL A 65 -1.09 -53.47 -10.62
CA VAL A 65 -0.82 -54.12 -11.90
C VAL A 65 -0.46 -55.58 -11.58
N ASP A 66 -1.33 -56.49 -12.00
CA ASP A 66 -1.04 -57.93 -11.98
C ASP A 66 0.16 -58.22 -12.87
N ALA A 67 1.13 -58.93 -12.30
CA ALA A 67 2.30 -59.37 -13.02
C ALA A 67 1.89 -60.57 -13.91
N PRO A 68 2.27 -60.60 -15.19
CA PRO A 68 2.06 -61.79 -16.00
C PRO A 68 2.99 -62.92 -15.59
N ASP A 69 2.45 -64.10 -15.38
CA ASP A 69 3.19 -65.37 -15.21
C ASP A 69 3.99 -65.67 -16.47
N GLY A 70 5.25 -65.27 -16.43
CA GLY A 70 6.24 -65.60 -17.44
C GLY A 70 7.29 -66.52 -16.83
N VAL A 71 7.31 -67.76 -17.32
CA VAL A 71 8.31 -68.78 -17.02
C VAL A 71 9.70 -68.21 -17.29
N TRP A 72 10.54 -68.16 -16.27
CA TRP A 72 11.97 -67.84 -16.38
C TRP A 72 12.70 -69.04 -16.88
N ASP A 73 13.10 -69.10 -18.16
CA ASP A 73 14.12 -70.07 -18.67
C ASP A 73 15.47 -69.63 -18.13
N ASP A 74 16.11 -70.54 -17.39
CA ASP A 74 17.47 -70.39 -16.91
C ASP A 74 18.40 -70.22 -18.10
N PRO A 75 19.34 -69.25 -18.09
CA PRO A 75 20.38 -69.17 -19.13
C PRO A 75 21.36 -70.28 -18.99
N PRO A 76 21.86 -70.91 -20.09
CA PRO A 76 22.79 -72.05 -20.06
C PRO A 76 24.11 -71.62 -19.41
N GLU A 77 24.65 -72.58 -18.58
CA GLU A 77 25.98 -72.43 -17.94
C GLU A 77 27.08 -72.26 -19.00
N PRO A 78 28.03 -71.34 -18.81
CA PRO A 78 29.13 -71.15 -19.73
C PRO A 78 30.16 -72.30 -19.55
N SER A 79 30.56 -72.92 -20.65
CA SER A 79 31.61 -73.93 -20.74
C SER A 79 32.96 -73.42 -20.25
N PRO A 80 33.80 -74.23 -19.58
CA PRO A 80 35.03 -73.79 -18.96
C PRO A 80 36.29 -73.81 -19.90
N GLU A 81 36.14 -73.37 -21.14
CA GLU A 81 37.25 -73.24 -22.07
C GLU A 81 37.23 -71.95 -22.83
N ALA A 82 37.70 -70.91 -22.22
CA ALA A 82 38.29 -69.71 -22.83
C ALA A 82 38.85 -68.75 -21.76
N ALA A 83 39.85 -69.26 -21.04
CA ALA A 83 40.76 -68.42 -20.31
C ALA A 83 41.86 -67.95 -21.26
N GLU A 84 41.57 -67.01 -22.15
CA GLU A 84 42.56 -66.25 -22.92
C GLU A 84 42.44 -64.74 -22.62
N GLU A 85 43.48 -64.33 -21.93
CA GLU A 85 44.13 -63.02 -21.89
C GLU A 85 43.29 -61.84 -22.31
N GLU A 86 42.56 -61.19 -21.34
CA GLU A 86 42.19 -59.84 -21.50
C GLU A 86 43.36 -58.88 -21.24
N PRO A 87 43.58 -57.88 -22.14
CA PRO A 87 44.54 -56.81 -21.87
C PRO A 87 44.08 -56.03 -20.66
N ARG A 88 44.91 -55.97 -19.63
CA ARG A 88 44.72 -55.12 -18.49
C ARG A 88 44.63 -53.63 -18.95
N GLU A 89 43.46 -53.20 -19.34
CA GLU A 89 43.19 -51.79 -19.41
C GLU A 89 43.38 -51.22 -18.00
N SER A 90 44.47 -50.50 -17.84
CA SER A 90 44.72 -49.70 -16.67
C SER A 90 43.64 -48.63 -16.63
N THR A 91 42.53 -48.93 -15.98
CA THR A 91 41.60 -47.92 -15.52
C THR A 91 42.38 -47.02 -14.60
N ARG A 92 42.97 -45.97 -15.19
CA ARG A 92 43.59 -44.85 -14.52
C ARG A 92 42.45 -44.18 -13.79
N GLY A 93 42.05 -44.76 -12.66
CA GLY A 93 41.05 -44.22 -11.76
C GLY A 93 41.51 -42.81 -11.39
N TRP A 94 40.85 -41.84 -11.94
CA TRP A 94 41.02 -40.44 -11.59
C TRP A 94 40.56 -40.30 -10.12
N ARG A 95 41.48 -40.60 -9.21
CA ARG A 95 41.32 -40.38 -7.79
C ARG A 95 41.27 -38.88 -7.59
N PHE A 96 40.10 -38.30 -7.77
CA PHE A 96 39.87 -36.96 -7.27
C PHE A 96 40.19 -36.95 -5.77
N PRO A 97 41.16 -36.19 -5.33
CA PRO A 97 41.51 -36.16 -3.91
C PRO A 97 40.27 -35.68 -3.15
N ARG A 98 39.65 -36.64 -2.44
CA ARG A 98 38.41 -36.38 -1.66
C ARG A 98 38.55 -35.17 -0.75
N GLY A 99 39.74 -34.82 -0.30
CA GLY A 99 40.06 -33.62 0.46
C GLY A 99 39.76 -32.32 -0.33
N ARG A 100 40.08 -32.24 -1.63
CA ARG A 100 39.81 -31.04 -2.45
C ARG A 100 38.31 -30.83 -2.72
N LEU A 101 37.54 -31.91 -2.84
CA LEU A 101 36.06 -31.79 -2.97
C LEU A 101 35.43 -31.34 -1.66
N LEU A 102 35.90 -31.78 -0.51
CA LEU A 102 35.42 -31.35 0.79
C LEU A 102 35.77 -29.90 1.07
N THR A 103 36.97 -29.43 0.72
CA THR A 103 37.33 -28.01 0.87
C THR A 103 36.58 -27.12 -0.09
N ALA A 104 36.34 -27.55 -1.34
CA ALA A 104 35.52 -26.81 -2.28
C ALA A 104 34.05 -26.71 -1.79
N ALA A 105 33.48 -27.82 -1.30
CA ALA A 105 32.12 -27.83 -0.76
C ALA A 105 31.99 -26.94 0.48
N SER A 106 32.96 -26.97 1.40
CA SER A 106 32.96 -26.11 2.58
C SER A 106 33.10 -24.61 2.22
N ALA A 107 33.91 -24.26 1.22
CA ALA A 107 34.04 -22.92 0.72
C ALA A 107 32.72 -22.39 0.10
N VAL A 108 32.04 -23.23 -0.68
CA VAL A 108 30.72 -22.87 -1.26
C VAL A 108 29.68 -22.67 -0.16
N LEU A 109 29.63 -23.54 0.85
CA LEU A 109 28.71 -23.37 1.99
C LEU A 109 28.99 -22.10 2.80
N LEU A 110 30.27 -21.78 2.99
CA LEU A 110 30.66 -20.53 3.70
C LEU A 110 30.24 -19.30 2.91
N VAL A 111 30.47 -19.27 1.61
CA VAL A 111 30.03 -18.15 0.73
C VAL A 111 28.52 -18.06 0.72
N ALA A 112 27.80 -19.18 0.58
CA ALA A 112 26.35 -19.21 0.62
C ALA A 112 25.80 -18.69 1.96
N GLY A 113 26.44 -19.10 3.08
CA GLY A 113 26.09 -18.60 4.42
C GLY A 113 26.32 -17.10 4.58
N LEU A 114 27.43 -16.58 4.07
CA LEU A 114 27.71 -15.13 4.09
C LEU A 114 26.71 -14.34 3.24
N VAL A 115 26.36 -14.83 2.05
CA VAL A 115 25.36 -14.20 1.18
C VAL A 115 23.99 -14.22 1.86
N ALA A 116 23.58 -15.34 2.45
CA ALA A 116 22.32 -15.44 3.19
C ALA A 116 22.30 -14.46 4.38
N ALA A 117 23.37 -14.39 5.16
CA ALA A 117 23.49 -13.46 6.28
C ALA A 117 23.44 -12.00 5.83
N ALA A 118 24.07 -11.66 4.71
CA ALA A 118 24.03 -10.30 4.12
C ALA A 118 22.61 -9.95 3.66
N VAL A 119 21.92 -10.84 2.97
CA VAL A 119 20.54 -10.64 2.50
C VAL A 119 19.57 -10.48 3.68
N LEU A 120 19.65 -11.37 4.68
CA LEU A 120 18.81 -11.30 5.88
C LEU A 120 19.09 -10.02 6.69
N GLY A 121 20.36 -9.64 6.84
CA GLY A 121 20.75 -8.41 7.51
C GLY A 121 20.23 -7.15 6.79
N TRP A 122 20.23 -7.17 5.45
CA TRP A 122 19.67 -6.08 4.66
C TRP A 122 18.14 -5.99 4.80
N GLN A 123 17.43 -7.12 4.67
CA GLN A 123 15.98 -7.18 4.87
C GLN A 123 15.56 -6.71 6.28
N TYR A 124 16.30 -7.12 7.30
CA TYR A 124 16.04 -6.68 8.67
C TYR A 124 16.19 -5.16 8.84
N ARG A 125 17.26 -4.59 8.25
CA ARG A 125 17.45 -3.12 8.26
C ARG A 125 16.39 -2.37 7.50
N GLU A 126 15.94 -2.92 6.36
CA GLU A 126 14.85 -2.33 5.56
C GLU A 126 13.54 -2.32 6.36
N GLY A 127 13.21 -3.42 7.03
CA GLY A 127 12.04 -3.52 7.91
C GLY A 127 12.07 -2.47 9.02
N GLN A 128 13.20 -2.34 9.72
CA GLN A 128 13.35 -1.32 10.77
C GLN A 128 13.24 0.12 10.25
N ARG A 129 13.75 0.40 9.03
CA ARG A 129 13.59 1.71 8.40
C ARG A 129 12.14 2.01 8.05
N ALA A 130 11.41 1.01 7.54
CA ALA A 130 9.99 1.13 7.23
C ALA A 130 9.14 1.37 8.50
N ASP A 131 9.45 0.70 9.61
CA ASP A 131 8.74 0.90 10.88
C ASP A 131 8.96 2.30 11.47
N ARG A 132 10.20 2.81 11.42
CA ARG A 132 10.50 4.20 11.80
C ARG A 132 9.78 5.19 10.90
N ALA A 133 9.84 4.97 9.58
CA ALA A 133 9.16 5.79 8.59
C ALA A 133 7.64 5.83 8.84
N ARG A 134 7.04 4.69 9.22
CA ARG A 134 5.63 4.59 9.59
C ARG A 134 5.26 5.50 10.75
N GLY A 135 6.04 5.46 11.85
CA GLY A 135 5.81 6.31 13.01
C GLY A 135 5.98 7.79 12.70
N GLU A 136 7.10 8.15 12.07
CA GLU A 136 7.41 9.54 11.71
C GLU A 136 6.38 10.14 10.74
N ALA A 137 5.97 9.38 9.71
CA ALA A 137 4.96 9.83 8.74
C ALA A 137 3.59 10.00 9.38
N LEU A 138 3.20 9.09 10.29
CA LEU A 138 1.94 9.19 11.02
C LEU A 138 1.90 10.46 11.87
N ASP A 139 2.97 10.76 12.59
CA ASP A 139 3.07 11.98 13.41
C ASP A 139 3.08 13.25 12.55
N ALA A 140 3.77 13.22 11.41
CA ALA A 140 3.76 14.33 10.46
C ALA A 140 2.35 14.56 9.88
N ALA A 141 1.63 13.50 9.51
CA ALA A 141 0.25 13.60 9.03
C ALA A 141 -0.70 14.17 10.08
N ARG A 142 -0.60 13.70 11.33
CA ARG A 142 -1.41 14.20 12.46
C ARG A 142 -1.18 15.69 12.75
N LYS A 143 0.06 16.16 12.58
CA LYS A 143 0.43 17.57 12.74
C LYS A 143 0.00 18.42 11.54
N ALA A 144 0.14 17.89 10.33
CA ALA A 144 -0.17 18.61 9.10
C ALA A 144 -1.67 18.75 8.84
N ALA A 145 -2.47 17.69 9.11
CA ALA A 145 -3.88 17.65 8.78
C ALA A 145 -4.69 18.84 9.34
N PRO A 146 -4.61 19.20 10.63
CA PRO A 146 -5.33 20.36 11.15
C PRO A 146 -4.92 21.67 10.51
N VAL A 147 -3.63 21.80 10.14
CA VAL A 147 -3.07 23.04 9.58
C VAL A 147 -3.47 23.19 8.10
N VAL A 148 -3.36 22.09 7.32
CA VAL A 148 -3.62 22.11 5.87
C VAL A 148 -5.11 22.23 5.56
N LEU A 149 -5.97 21.68 6.44
CA LEU A 149 -7.42 21.61 6.24
C LEU A 149 -8.21 22.71 6.96
N SER A 150 -7.54 23.65 7.65
CA SER A 150 -8.19 24.75 8.37
C SER A 150 -7.85 26.10 7.75
N TYR A 151 -8.82 27.00 7.77
CA TYR A 151 -8.61 28.39 7.41
C TYR A 151 -9.67 29.32 8.04
N ASP A 152 -9.31 30.59 8.16
CA ASP A 152 -10.22 31.67 8.56
C ASP A 152 -10.16 32.78 7.50
N TYR A 153 -11.32 33.22 6.96
CA TYR A 153 -11.40 34.23 5.93
C TYR A 153 -10.71 35.55 6.32
N ARG A 154 -10.56 35.83 7.61
CA ARG A 154 -9.87 37.01 8.14
C ARG A 154 -8.35 36.91 8.05
N ARG A 155 -7.79 35.68 7.91
CA ARG A 155 -6.36 35.44 8.02
C ARG A 155 -5.86 34.44 6.96
N LEU A 156 -6.51 34.37 5.81
CA LEU A 156 -6.26 33.40 4.75
C LEU A 156 -4.78 33.33 4.35
N ASP A 157 -4.15 34.50 4.16
CA ASP A 157 -2.76 34.54 3.70
C ASP A 157 -1.80 33.89 4.72
N ARG A 158 -2.02 34.16 6.01
CA ARG A 158 -1.27 33.57 7.11
C ARG A 158 -1.53 32.08 7.23
N ASP A 159 -2.79 31.65 7.15
CA ASP A 159 -3.18 30.26 7.34
C ASP A 159 -2.68 29.40 6.16
N PHE A 160 -2.81 29.90 4.93
CA PHE A 160 -2.27 29.23 3.75
C PHE A 160 -0.73 29.22 3.71
N ALA A 161 -0.06 30.29 4.14
CA ALA A 161 1.39 30.30 4.27
C ALA A 161 1.87 29.21 5.26
N ARG A 162 1.19 29.10 6.40
CA ARG A 162 1.48 28.04 7.39
C ARG A 162 1.23 26.64 6.83
N ALA A 163 0.12 26.41 6.14
CA ALA A 163 -0.18 25.14 5.51
C ALA A 163 0.90 24.73 4.52
N ARG A 164 1.37 25.66 3.70
CA ARG A 164 2.41 25.42 2.68
C ARG A 164 3.74 24.93 3.28
N THR A 165 4.05 25.21 4.53
CA THR A 165 5.27 24.70 5.18
C THR A 165 5.25 23.19 5.40
N HIS A 166 4.06 22.57 5.40
CA HIS A 166 3.85 21.13 5.54
C HIS A 166 3.80 20.38 4.21
N LEU A 167 3.85 21.08 3.07
CA LEU A 167 3.65 20.49 1.74
C LEU A 167 4.97 20.33 0.98
N THR A 168 5.02 19.35 0.05
CA THR A 168 6.12 19.20 -0.92
C THR A 168 6.04 20.28 -2.02
N GLY A 169 7.10 20.42 -2.82
CA GLY A 169 7.20 21.43 -3.87
C GLY A 169 5.99 21.47 -4.79
N ASP A 170 5.75 20.40 -5.53
CA ASP A 170 4.66 20.33 -6.53
C ASP A 170 3.28 20.49 -5.92
N PHE A 171 3.03 19.79 -4.81
CA PHE A 171 1.75 19.89 -4.11
C PHE A 171 1.57 21.25 -3.41
N ARG A 172 2.66 21.87 -2.94
CA ARG A 172 2.64 23.24 -2.41
C ARG A 172 2.19 24.25 -3.47
N ASP A 173 2.66 24.09 -4.70
CA ASP A 173 2.32 24.98 -5.81
C ASP A 173 0.87 24.77 -6.27
N GLU A 174 0.41 23.51 -6.34
CA GLU A 174 -0.97 23.18 -6.63
C GLU A 174 -1.93 23.74 -5.55
N TYR A 175 -1.61 23.52 -4.29
CA TYR A 175 -2.34 24.05 -3.14
C TYR A 175 -2.38 25.59 -3.18
N GLY A 176 -1.24 26.23 -3.48
CA GLY A 176 -1.14 27.68 -3.60
C GLY A 176 -2.02 28.23 -4.72
N ARG A 177 -2.05 27.60 -5.88
CA ARG A 177 -2.95 27.97 -6.98
C ARG A 177 -4.42 27.82 -6.57
N THR A 178 -4.81 26.67 -6.04
CA THR A 178 -6.19 26.38 -5.65
C THR A 178 -6.67 27.30 -4.53
N THR A 179 -5.86 27.55 -3.52
CA THR A 179 -6.22 28.46 -2.42
C THR A 179 -6.35 29.90 -2.89
N LYS A 180 -5.52 30.35 -3.83
CA LYS A 180 -5.58 31.71 -4.39
C LYS A 180 -6.78 31.91 -5.32
N THR A 181 -7.09 30.93 -6.19
CA THR A 181 -8.08 31.10 -7.26
C THR A 181 -9.49 30.67 -6.86
N VAL A 182 -9.63 29.72 -5.94
CA VAL A 182 -10.93 29.13 -5.56
C VAL A 182 -11.27 29.36 -4.10
N VAL A 183 -10.42 28.87 -3.20
CA VAL A 183 -10.75 28.84 -1.76
C VAL A 183 -10.79 30.25 -1.17
N GLY A 184 -9.79 31.09 -1.48
CA GLY A 184 -9.67 32.43 -0.94
C GLY A 184 -10.84 33.33 -1.30
N PRO A 185 -11.18 33.49 -2.60
CA PRO A 185 -12.35 34.28 -3.01
C PRO A 185 -13.66 33.77 -2.40
N THR A 186 -13.85 32.44 -2.39
CA THR A 186 -15.05 31.81 -1.81
C THR A 186 -15.15 32.06 -0.30
N ALA A 187 -14.03 31.86 0.43
CA ALA A 187 -14.00 32.11 1.87
C ALA A 187 -14.28 33.56 2.24
N ARG A 188 -13.73 34.52 1.49
CA ARG A 188 -14.03 35.96 1.72
C ARG A 188 -15.48 36.28 1.42
N LYS A 189 -16.02 35.76 0.31
CA LYS A 189 -17.41 36.01 -0.10
C LYS A 189 -18.43 35.55 0.95
N TYR A 190 -18.20 34.37 1.53
CA TYR A 190 -19.14 33.74 2.46
C TYR A 190 -18.69 33.81 3.94
N HIS A 191 -17.67 34.59 4.25
CA HIS A 191 -17.06 34.68 5.59
C HIS A 191 -16.72 33.29 6.19
N GLY A 192 -16.15 32.42 5.34
CA GLY A 192 -15.93 31.04 5.68
C GLY A 192 -14.80 30.82 6.69
N VAL A 193 -15.11 30.10 7.75
CA VAL A 193 -14.15 29.61 8.74
C VAL A 193 -14.27 28.10 8.80
N VAL A 194 -13.17 27.41 8.56
CA VAL A 194 -13.08 25.94 8.67
C VAL A 194 -12.04 25.58 9.70
N LYS A 195 -12.42 24.81 10.69
CA LYS A 195 -11.53 24.25 11.71
C LYS A 195 -11.53 22.74 11.59
N ALA A 196 -10.41 22.16 11.20
CA ALA A 196 -10.19 20.72 11.11
C ALA A 196 -9.45 20.22 12.35
N THR A 197 -9.87 19.08 12.89
CA THR A 197 -9.20 18.38 13.99
C THR A 197 -9.19 16.88 13.68
N VAL A 198 -8.08 16.20 13.96
CA VAL A 198 -8.04 14.74 13.87
C VAL A 198 -8.87 14.19 15.03
N VAL A 199 -9.78 13.27 14.72
CA VAL A 199 -10.70 12.69 15.72
C VAL A 199 -9.89 12.00 16.83
N GLU A 200 -10.29 12.24 18.06
CA GLU A 200 -9.79 11.54 19.26
C GLU A 200 -10.90 10.62 19.76
N PRO A 201 -10.62 9.33 20.02
CA PRO A 201 -11.61 8.40 20.57
C PRO A 201 -12.12 8.88 21.92
N ALA A 202 -13.42 8.68 22.20
CA ALA A 202 -14.07 9.16 23.40
C ALA A 202 -13.49 8.59 24.74
N GLY A 203 -12.80 7.46 24.68
CA GLY A 203 -12.15 6.84 25.86
C GLY A 203 -10.69 7.24 26.05
N GLY A 204 -10.18 8.24 25.33
CA GLY A 204 -8.75 8.49 25.25
C GLY A 204 -8.08 7.48 24.33
N GLY A 205 -6.82 7.68 24.01
CA GLY A 205 -6.05 6.80 23.13
C GLY A 205 -5.48 7.51 21.91
N ALA A 206 -4.97 6.73 20.96
CA ALA A 206 -4.35 7.29 19.76
C ALA A 206 -5.42 7.96 18.89
N ARG A 207 -5.10 9.15 18.37
CA ARG A 207 -5.94 9.85 17.39
C ARG A 207 -6.30 8.93 16.23
N ALA A 208 -7.52 9.05 15.70
CA ALA A 208 -8.03 8.20 14.64
C ALA A 208 -7.27 8.44 13.31
N ALA A 209 -6.12 7.81 13.22
CA ALA A 209 -5.22 7.84 12.08
C ALA A 209 -4.47 6.53 11.98
N SER A 210 -4.37 5.97 10.79
CA SER A 210 -3.65 4.73 10.52
C SER A 210 -2.77 4.85 9.29
N VAL A 211 -1.64 4.13 9.28
CA VAL A 211 -0.77 4.04 8.11
C VAL A 211 -1.25 2.91 7.23
N VAL A 212 -1.67 3.24 6.02
CA VAL A 212 -2.09 2.28 4.98
C VAL A 212 -0.87 1.59 4.37
N SER A 213 0.16 2.38 4.05
CA SER A 213 1.43 1.87 3.53
C SER A 213 2.56 2.79 3.95
N ALA A 214 3.76 2.23 4.15
CA ALA A 214 4.97 3.00 4.42
C ALA A 214 6.18 2.32 3.80
N SER A 215 7.03 3.13 3.18
CA SER A 215 8.39 2.83 2.76
C SER A 215 9.33 3.90 3.36
N PRO A 216 10.65 3.77 3.28
CA PRO A 216 11.57 4.76 3.82
C PRO A 216 11.32 6.20 3.34
N ASP A 217 10.79 6.37 2.10
CA ASP A 217 10.67 7.68 1.45
C ASP A 217 9.22 8.11 1.20
N ARG A 218 8.27 7.21 1.33
CA ARG A 218 6.86 7.48 1.05
C ARG A 218 5.93 6.77 2.01
N ALA A 219 4.87 7.46 2.44
CA ALA A 219 3.83 6.86 3.27
C ALA A 219 2.45 7.34 2.85
N VAL A 220 1.46 6.49 3.06
CA VAL A 220 0.03 6.81 2.89
C VAL A 220 -0.64 6.64 4.24
N VAL A 221 -1.27 7.71 4.71
CA VAL A 221 -1.94 7.76 6.02
C VAL A 221 -3.42 8.07 5.81
N LEU A 222 -4.28 7.30 6.44
CA LEU A 222 -5.70 7.55 6.53
C LEU A 222 -6.01 8.23 7.87
N LEU A 223 -6.73 9.35 7.82
CA LEU A 223 -7.15 10.11 9.01
C LEU A 223 -8.66 10.29 9.00
N PHE A 224 -9.24 10.24 10.18
CA PHE A 224 -10.61 10.73 10.41
C PHE A 224 -10.51 12.15 10.95
N VAL A 225 -11.12 13.08 10.23
CA VAL A 225 -11.02 14.52 10.52
C VAL A 225 -12.40 15.08 10.76
N ASN A 226 -12.57 15.71 11.90
CA ASN A 226 -13.75 16.46 12.23
C ASN A 226 -13.56 17.89 11.74
N GLN A 227 -14.44 18.37 10.85
CA GLN A 227 -14.41 19.72 10.31
C GLN A 227 -15.61 20.51 10.79
N VAL A 228 -15.34 21.59 11.50
CA VAL A 228 -16.37 22.57 11.90
C VAL A 228 -16.33 23.74 10.92
N THR A 229 -17.39 23.90 10.17
CA THR A 229 -17.54 24.96 9.17
C THR A 229 -18.54 26.00 9.66
N ARG A 230 -18.17 27.28 9.55
CA ARG A 230 -19.04 28.43 9.75
C ARG A 230 -18.97 29.30 8.52
N SER A 231 -20.12 29.78 8.05
CA SER A 231 -20.20 30.72 6.93
C SER A 231 -21.55 31.42 6.92
N THR A 232 -21.69 32.44 6.12
CA THR A 232 -23.01 33.18 5.92
C THR A 232 -24.04 32.29 5.19
N GLN A 233 -23.62 31.16 4.62
CA GLN A 233 -24.50 30.21 3.93
C GLN A 233 -25.09 29.13 4.84
N VAL A 234 -24.64 29.06 6.09
CA VAL A 234 -25.06 28.04 7.04
C VAL A 234 -25.48 28.72 8.35
N THR A 235 -26.67 28.40 8.81
CA THR A 235 -27.13 28.88 10.12
C THR A 235 -26.38 28.11 11.22
N GLY A 236 -25.54 28.79 11.98
CA GLY A 236 -24.75 28.21 13.06
C GLY A 236 -23.45 27.53 12.58
N SER A 237 -23.08 26.45 13.23
CA SER A 237 -21.88 25.66 12.91
C SER A 237 -22.28 24.32 12.30
N ARG A 238 -21.72 23.99 11.17
CA ARG A 238 -21.86 22.66 10.57
C ARG A 238 -20.65 21.81 10.95
N VAL A 239 -20.90 20.59 11.40
CA VAL A 239 -19.85 19.61 11.74
C VAL A 239 -19.91 18.46 10.74
N ASP A 240 -18.80 18.22 10.06
CA ASP A 240 -18.65 17.14 9.09
C ASP A 240 -17.51 16.21 9.52
N LEU A 241 -17.78 14.91 9.57
CA LEU A 241 -16.75 13.89 9.75
C LEU A 241 -16.27 13.43 8.38
N ASN A 242 -15.01 13.65 8.09
CA ASN A 242 -14.41 13.32 6.81
C ASN A 242 -13.31 12.26 6.99
N ARG A 243 -13.22 11.34 6.02
CA ARG A 243 -12.08 10.45 5.86
C ARG A 243 -11.12 11.09 4.86
N VAL A 244 -9.88 11.27 5.28
CA VAL A 244 -8.86 11.94 4.48
C VAL A 244 -7.67 10.99 4.32
N ARG A 245 -7.30 10.73 3.08
CA ARG A 245 -6.06 10.03 2.74
C ARG A 245 -4.99 11.05 2.44
N MET A 246 -3.91 11.03 3.21
CA MET A 246 -2.73 11.86 2.99
C MET A 246 -1.58 11.02 2.47
N THR A 247 -1.01 11.43 1.36
CA THR A 247 0.26 10.89 0.86
C THR A 247 1.38 11.81 1.34
N LEU A 248 2.40 11.20 1.94
CA LEU A 248 3.57 11.91 2.44
C LEU A 248 4.82 11.41 1.72
N THR A 249 5.77 12.32 1.56
CA THR A 249 7.09 12.04 0.98
C THR A 249 8.16 12.57 1.94
N ARG A 250 9.21 11.78 2.13
CA ARG A 250 10.38 12.19 2.91
C ARG A 250 11.22 13.17 2.09
N THR A 251 11.56 14.28 2.71
CA THR A 251 12.41 15.33 2.14
C THR A 251 13.60 15.59 3.06
N SER A 252 14.55 16.41 2.65
CA SER A 252 15.64 16.88 3.52
C SER A 252 15.14 17.63 4.77
N GLY A 253 13.95 18.25 4.68
CA GLY A 253 13.26 18.92 5.80
C GLY A 253 12.25 18.04 6.55
N GLY A 254 12.36 16.70 6.47
CA GLY A 254 11.47 15.74 7.09
C GLY A 254 10.28 15.33 6.21
N TRP A 255 9.27 14.71 6.81
CA TRP A 255 8.07 14.26 6.11
C TRP A 255 7.17 15.44 5.72
N LYS A 256 6.81 15.52 4.45
CA LYS A 256 5.91 16.53 3.88
C LYS A 256 4.76 15.88 3.14
N VAL A 257 3.60 16.55 3.15
CA VAL A 257 2.42 16.10 2.43
C VAL A 257 2.61 16.37 0.93
N SER A 258 2.46 15.32 0.13
CA SER A 258 2.54 15.35 -1.34
C SER A 258 1.19 15.13 -2.03
N GLY A 259 0.12 14.89 -1.26
CA GLY A 259 -1.24 14.75 -1.77
C GLY A 259 -2.25 14.61 -0.65
N VAL A 260 -3.47 15.09 -0.90
CA VAL A 260 -4.61 14.98 0.00
C VAL A 260 -5.85 14.63 -0.80
N ASP A 261 -6.48 13.50 -0.45
CA ASP A 261 -7.72 13.01 -1.07
C ASP A 261 -8.80 12.89 0.00
N ALA A 262 -9.99 13.39 -0.26
CA ALA A 262 -11.19 13.12 0.52
C ALA A 262 -11.86 11.83 0.01
N LEU A 263 -12.23 10.92 0.93
CA LEU A 263 -12.80 9.61 0.63
C LEU A 263 -14.30 9.56 0.93
#